data_558f48e3f66a02539c900f274177c5b4
#
_entry.id   558f48e3f66a02539c900f274177c5b4
#
_cell.length_a   1.000
_cell.length_b   1.000
_cell.length_c   1.000
_cell.angle_alpha   90.00
_cell.angle_beta   90.00
_cell.angle_gamma   90.00
#
_symmetry.space_group_name_H-M   'P 1'
#
loop_
_entity.id
_entity.type
_entity.pdbx_description
1 polymer ?
#
loop_
_entity_poly.entity_id
_entity_poly.type
_entity_poly.pdbx_seq_one_letter_code
_entity_poly.pdbx_strand_id
1 'polypeptide(L)'
;IEALSTVQHLVSGVSGKLISNIGFGKIISALFPGGSITGCPKIASIAAINEIEESPRGAWTGSIGHFHSSSGISEFNILIRTLEAHSGPNQWHGRVQAGGGIVIGSNSSSEVEEARWKATAITDSTWGFRTGFSAEELPKRGVEILPIPEVNGPISKLKLVSPQLSPRVGEIIRGDSDISFPSDVLLIDNLDSFTENIANSIVKMGFSVRIVDGRPKDHSDISNRIKYWLENFTPKSIIIGPGPSRPEQSKITMEIAKLAVEGKMVADGQYIPVLGLCLGHQALGLAVGWDLVESPRGAVHGVPSIINHDNLGLYSKSESPLVLMRYNSLILIPKNKLMICDAWDQSESLVMGIRHPIYPIFGIQFHPESVGSPQGYELISSFLKQEPVLIDSILDNSQVRRP
;
A
#
# COMPACT_ATOMS: atom_id res chain seq x y z
N ILE A 1 -2.12 21.90 -12.50
CA ILE A 1 -1.99 21.32 -13.87
C ILE A 1 -1.07 22.25 -14.65
N GLU A 2 0.00 21.70 -15.17
CA GLU A 2 0.87 22.39 -16.11
C GLU A 2 0.50 21.95 -17.54
N ALA A 3 0.07 22.90 -18.34
CA ALA A 3 -0.29 22.66 -19.73
C ALA A 3 0.93 22.93 -20.63
N LEU A 4 1.41 21.90 -21.28
CA LEU A 4 2.45 21.98 -22.30
C LEU A 4 1.81 21.79 -23.69
N SER A 5 2.55 22.10 -24.75
CA SER A 5 2.02 22.05 -26.11
C SER A 5 1.50 20.67 -26.54
N THR A 6 2.04 19.60 -25.97
CA THR A 6 1.72 18.21 -26.34
C THR A 6 1.11 17.40 -25.21
N VAL A 7 1.20 17.85 -23.97
CA VAL A 7 0.76 17.10 -22.79
C VAL A 7 0.33 18.01 -21.65
N GLN A 8 -0.46 17.47 -20.75
CA GLN A 8 -0.81 18.11 -19.48
C GLN A 8 -0.18 17.32 -18.33
N HIS A 9 0.47 18.02 -17.42
CA HIS A 9 1.04 17.41 -16.23
C HIS A 9 0.23 17.77 -14.99
N LEU A 10 -0.08 16.76 -14.18
CA LEU A 10 -0.48 16.97 -12.80
C LEU A 10 0.81 17.06 -11.97
N VAL A 11 1.04 18.23 -11.39
CA VAL A 11 2.23 18.50 -10.58
C VAL A 11 1.82 18.69 -9.13
N SER A 12 2.52 18.01 -8.23
CA SER A 12 2.41 18.20 -6.79
C SER A 12 3.79 18.51 -6.23
N GLY A 13 3.92 19.63 -5.54
CA GLY A 13 5.14 19.99 -4.82
C GLY A 13 5.15 19.33 -3.44
N VAL A 14 6.20 18.59 -3.13
CA VAL A 14 6.44 18.05 -1.79
C VAL A 14 7.73 18.64 -1.25
N SER A 15 7.68 19.24 -0.08
CA SER A 15 8.84 19.82 0.56
C SER A 15 9.03 19.26 1.97
N GLY A 16 10.27 19.23 2.43
CA GLY A 16 10.60 18.76 3.76
C GLY A 16 11.94 19.33 4.25
N LYS A 17 12.17 19.24 5.55
CA LYS A 17 13.43 19.64 6.17
C LYS A 17 14.29 18.40 6.41
N LEU A 18 15.52 18.43 5.93
CA LEU A 18 16.47 17.35 6.17
C LEU A 18 16.86 17.30 7.65
N ILE A 19 17.01 16.10 8.18
CA ILE A 19 17.60 15.88 9.49
C ILE A 19 19.07 16.32 9.49
N SER A 20 19.54 16.79 10.63
CA SER A 20 20.93 17.25 10.77
C SER A 20 21.92 16.13 10.47
N ASN A 21 23.03 16.50 9.82
CA ASN A 21 24.17 15.60 9.53
C ASN A 21 23.87 14.43 8.57
N ILE A 22 22.85 14.57 7.71
CA ILE A 22 22.63 13.60 6.64
C ILE A 22 23.52 13.92 5.44
N GLY A 23 24.32 12.97 5.00
CA GLY A 23 25.17 13.12 3.81
C GLY A 23 24.35 12.93 2.52
N PHE A 24 24.79 13.61 1.44
CA PHE A 24 24.14 13.59 0.13
C PHE A 24 23.86 12.16 -0.40
N GLY A 25 24.82 11.23 -0.25
CA GLY A 25 24.64 9.84 -0.66
C GLY A 25 23.45 9.15 0.01
N LYS A 26 23.17 9.44 1.29
CA LYS A 26 21.99 8.91 1.99
C LYS A 26 20.69 9.52 1.46
N ILE A 27 20.72 10.80 1.08
CA ILE A 27 19.55 11.45 0.48
C ILE A 27 19.19 10.77 -0.83
N ILE A 28 20.18 10.60 -1.72
CA ILE A 28 19.97 9.91 -3.00
C ILE A 28 19.51 8.46 -2.80
N SER A 29 20.12 7.71 -1.88
CA SER A 29 19.73 6.33 -1.60
C SER A 29 18.28 6.19 -1.10
N ALA A 30 17.77 7.20 -0.41
CA ALA A 30 16.39 7.21 0.07
C ALA A 30 15.39 7.56 -1.06
N LEU A 31 15.76 8.51 -1.93
CA LEU A 31 14.87 9.04 -2.96
C LEU A 31 14.90 8.21 -4.25
N PHE A 32 16.06 7.67 -4.63
CA PHE A 32 16.26 6.97 -5.90
C PHE A 32 16.20 5.43 -5.73
N PRO A 33 15.62 4.71 -6.70
CA PRO A 33 14.76 5.21 -7.76
C PRO A 33 13.41 5.68 -7.23
N GLY A 34 12.79 6.65 -7.89
CA GLY A 34 11.48 7.20 -7.50
C GLY A 34 10.37 6.18 -7.58
N GLY A 35 9.49 6.14 -6.57
CA GLY A 35 8.37 5.19 -6.52
C GLY A 35 7.36 5.38 -7.64
N SER A 36 7.19 6.61 -8.16
CA SER A 36 6.35 6.89 -9.34
C SER A 36 6.89 6.25 -10.64
N ILE A 37 8.17 5.83 -10.63
CA ILE A 37 8.84 5.23 -11.78
C ILE A 37 8.88 3.71 -11.67
N THR A 38 9.19 3.19 -10.49
CA THR A 38 9.34 1.75 -10.26
C THR A 38 8.08 1.10 -9.69
N GLY A 39 7.19 1.87 -9.11
CA GLY A 39 6.03 1.35 -8.38
C GLY A 39 6.31 1.12 -6.90
N CYS A 40 5.28 0.76 -6.18
CA CYS A 40 5.30 0.41 -4.76
C CYS A 40 4.65 -0.97 -4.55
N PRO A 41 5.23 -1.82 -3.70
CA PRO A 41 6.46 -1.65 -2.89
C PRO A 41 7.72 -1.66 -3.74
N LYS A 42 8.62 -0.71 -3.52
CA LYS A 42 9.79 -0.45 -4.39
C LYS A 42 10.60 -1.71 -4.73
N ILE A 43 10.98 -2.50 -3.73
CA ILE A 43 11.83 -3.69 -3.93
C ILE A 43 11.10 -4.75 -4.76
N ALA A 44 9.85 -5.04 -4.46
CA ALA A 44 9.06 -6.02 -5.20
C ALA A 44 8.80 -5.57 -6.64
N SER A 45 8.51 -4.28 -6.84
CA SER A 45 8.29 -3.71 -8.17
C SER A 45 9.57 -3.75 -9.01
N ILE A 46 10.73 -3.44 -8.44
CA ILE A 46 12.01 -3.55 -9.14
C ILE A 46 12.31 -5.01 -9.54
N ALA A 47 12.03 -5.97 -8.65
CA ALA A 47 12.20 -7.38 -8.97
C ALA A 47 11.29 -7.81 -10.14
N ALA A 48 10.01 -7.41 -10.10
CA ALA A 48 9.06 -7.69 -11.19
C ALA A 48 9.49 -7.02 -12.52
N ILE A 49 9.94 -5.78 -12.49
CA ILE A 49 10.48 -5.09 -13.67
C ILE A 49 11.65 -5.88 -14.28
N ASN A 50 12.57 -6.34 -13.46
CA ASN A 50 13.72 -7.11 -13.91
C ASN A 50 13.37 -8.47 -14.50
N GLU A 51 12.25 -9.07 -14.11
CA GLU A 51 11.74 -10.32 -14.66
C GLU A 51 10.93 -10.13 -15.95
N ILE A 52 10.21 -9.00 -16.05
CA ILE A 52 9.25 -8.78 -17.15
C ILE A 52 9.91 -8.05 -18.33
N GLU A 53 10.79 -7.08 -18.06
CA GLU A 53 11.45 -6.30 -19.12
C GLU A 53 12.63 -7.07 -19.71
N GLU A 54 12.57 -7.34 -21.00
CA GLU A 54 13.58 -8.12 -21.73
C GLU A 54 14.89 -7.38 -21.93
N SER A 55 14.88 -6.05 -21.82
CA SER A 55 16.04 -5.21 -22.05
C SER A 55 16.30 -4.24 -20.89
N PRO A 56 17.57 -3.96 -20.57
CA PRO A 56 17.89 -2.99 -19.52
C PRO A 56 17.42 -1.58 -19.92
N ARG A 57 16.92 -0.86 -18.96
CA ARG A 57 16.43 0.52 -19.15
C ARG A 57 17.54 1.52 -19.51
N GLY A 58 18.80 1.23 -19.17
CA GLY A 58 19.89 2.16 -19.36
C GLY A 58 19.73 3.41 -18.52
N ALA A 59 19.89 4.58 -19.13
CA ALA A 59 19.65 5.86 -18.45
C ALA A 59 18.15 6.19 -18.28
N TRP A 60 17.28 5.62 -19.09
CA TRP A 60 15.84 5.84 -19.00
C TRP A 60 15.29 5.45 -17.62
N THR A 61 14.46 6.30 -17.06
CA THR A 61 13.94 6.21 -15.68
C THR A 61 15.01 6.36 -14.58
N GLY A 62 16.24 6.62 -14.97
CA GLY A 62 17.30 7.03 -14.07
C GLY A 62 17.16 8.48 -13.60
N SER A 63 18.23 9.07 -13.15
CA SER A 63 18.25 10.46 -12.70
C SER A 63 19.53 11.15 -13.17
N ILE A 64 19.38 12.38 -13.67
CA ILE A 64 20.51 13.25 -14.01
C ILE A 64 20.39 14.56 -13.25
N GLY A 65 21.49 15.08 -12.79
CA GLY A 65 21.46 16.33 -12.07
C GLY A 65 22.84 16.81 -11.65
N HIS A 66 22.86 17.80 -10.79
CA HIS A 66 24.09 18.33 -10.23
C HIS A 66 23.98 18.50 -8.71
N PHE A 67 25.12 18.38 -8.07
CA PHE A 67 25.33 18.67 -6.66
C PHE A 67 26.42 19.73 -6.53
N HIS A 68 26.07 20.87 -5.94
CA HIS A 68 27.00 21.96 -5.72
C HIS A 68 27.53 21.90 -4.27
N SER A 69 28.76 21.44 -4.12
CA SER A 69 29.33 21.11 -2.80
C SER A 69 29.45 22.31 -1.84
N SER A 70 29.65 23.51 -2.35
CA SER A 70 29.82 24.70 -1.49
C SER A 70 28.51 25.32 -1.05
N SER A 71 27.44 25.29 -1.86
CA SER A 71 26.14 25.83 -1.52
C SER A 71 25.20 24.78 -0.95
N GLY A 72 25.48 23.49 -1.16
CA GLY A 72 24.58 22.36 -0.84
C GLY A 72 23.35 22.28 -1.76
N ILE A 73 23.24 23.16 -2.76
CA ILE A 73 22.12 23.12 -3.71
C ILE A 73 22.32 21.93 -4.65
N SER A 74 21.24 21.18 -4.85
CA SER A 74 21.24 20.03 -5.74
C SER A 74 19.95 19.98 -6.51
N GLU A 75 20.04 19.73 -7.80
CA GLU A 75 18.89 19.58 -8.70
C GLU A 75 19.02 18.28 -9.48
N PHE A 76 17.97 17.49 -9.50
CA PHE A 76 17.92 16.22 -10.20
C PHE A 76 16.64 16.08 -10.97
N ASN A 77 16.75 15.64 -12.22
CA ASN A 77 15.63 15.33 -13.08
C ASN A 77 15.51 13.81 -13.25
N ILE A 78 14.28 13.30 -13.36
CA ILE A 78 14.02 11.92 -13.75
C ILE A 78 14.17 11.83 -15.28
N LEU A 79 14.95 10.87 -15.75
CA LEU A 79 15.19 10.66 -17.18
C LEU A 79 14.01 9.93 -17.83
N ILE A 80 12.92 10.66 -18.03
CA ILE A 80 11.78 10.26 -18.87
C ILE A 80 11.74 11.17 -20.09
N ARG A 81 11.13 10.72 -21.19
CA ARG A 81 11.11 11.48 -22.45
C ARG A 81 12.52 11.90 -22.86
N THR A 82 13.43 10.94 -22.81
CA THR A 82 14.86 11.16 -23.00
C THR A 82 15.35 10.32 -24.17
N LEU A 83 16.19 10.93 -25.00
CA LEU A 83 16.97 10.26 -26.02
C LEU A 83 18.36 9.95 -25.47
N GLU A 84 18.75 8.71 -25.50
CA GLU A 84 20.15 8.28 -25.33
C GLU A 84 20.79 8.17 -26.69
N ALA A 85 21.95 8.79 -26.89
CA ALA A 85 22.67 8.68 -28.13
C ALA A 85 24.16 8.44 -27.89
N HIS A 86 24.74 7.59 -28.69
CA HIS A 86 26.19 7.34 -28.70
C HIS A 86 26.73 7.27 -30.11
N SER A 87 27.97 7.68 -30.29
CA SER A 87 28.64 7.61 -31.57
C SER A 87 29.10 6.19 -31.87
N GLY A 88 28.73 5.68 -33.05
CA GLY A 88 29.33 4.48 -33.65
C GLY A 88 30.39 4.84 -34.69
N PRO A 89 31.04 3.86 -35.30
CA PRO A 89 32.14 4.09 -36.26
C PRO A 89 31.73 4.94 -37.46
N ASN A 90 30.51 4.85 -37.93
CA ASN A 90 30.02 5.53 -39.13
C ASN A 90 28.73 6.34 -38.90
N GLN A 91 28.10 6.22 -37.72
CA GLN A 91 26.82 6.85 -37.44
C GLN A 91 26.56 6.98 -35.93
N TRP A 92 25.61 7.85 -35.58
CA TRP A 92 25.07 7.91 -34.23
C TRP A 92 23.98 6.88 -34.06
N HIS A 93 23.98 6.19 -32.91
CA HIS A 93 22.92 5.33 -32.49
C HIS A 93 22.12 6.03 -31.39
N GLY A 94 20.82 6.18 -31.60
CA GLY A 94 19.93 6.79 -30.64
C GLY A 94 18.87 5.79 -30.17
N ARG A 95 18.51 5.86 -28.89
CA ARG A 95 17.46 5.07 -28.30
C ARG A 95 16.51 5.96 -27.50
N VAL A 96 15.21 5.84 -27.78
CA VAL A 96 14.14 6.45 -26.99
C VAL A 96 13.34 5.32 -26.35
N GLN A 97 13.12 5.45 -25.05
CA GLN A 97 12.25 4.54 -24.31
C GLN A 97 11.08 5.34 -23.71
N ALA A 98 9.92 4.76 -23.74
CA ALA A 98 8.70 5.34 -23.16
C ALA A 98 7.88 4.26 -22.48
N GLY A 99 7.12 4.67 -21.48
CA GLY A 99 6.25 3.76 -20.71
C GLY A 99 5.20 4.54 -19.93
N GLY A 100 4.28 3.83 -19.35
CA GLY A 100 3.21 4.34 -18.49
C GLY A 100 3.23 3.74 -17.10
N GLY A 101 2.50 4.34 -16.17
CA GLY A 101 2.26 3.78 -14.85
C GLY A 101 1.12 2.77 -14.94
N ILE A 102 1.37 1.53 -14.60
CA ILE A 102 0.38 0.46 -14.61
C ILE A 102 -0.24 0.34 -13.22
N VAL A 103 -1.55 0.44 -13.16
CA VAL A 103 -2.35 0.26 -11.95
C VAL A 103 -3.43 -0.80 -12.19
N ILE A 104 -4.10 -1.24 -11.13
CA ILE A 104 -5.08 -2.34 -11.20
C ILE A 104 -6.24 -2.09 -12.19
N GLY A 105 -6.56 -0.82 -12.45
CA GLY A 105 -7.57 -0.42 -13.42
C GLY A 105 -7.04 -0.16 -14.84
N SER A 106 -5.75 -0.37 -15.09
CA SER A 106 -5.14 -0.11 -16.39
C SER A 106 -5.65 -1.09 -17.46
N ASN A 107 -5.90 -0.54 -18.64
CA ASN A 107 -6.18 -1.33 -19.84
C ASN A 107 -4.91 -1.41 -20.69
N SER A 108 -4.46 -2.62 -21.01
CA SER A 108 -3.17 -2.85 -21.69
C SER A 108 -3.02 -2.11 -23.02
N SER A 109 -4.06 -2.06 -23.83
CA SER A 109 -4.02 -1.36 -25.12
C SER A 109 -3.88 0.16 -24.93
N SER A 110 -4.61 0.73 -23.98
CA SER A 110 -4.54 2.16 -23.65
C SER A 110 -3.18 2.56 -23.09
N GLU A 111 -2.57 1.72 -22.25
CA GLU A 111 -1.22 1.97 -21.69
C GLU A 111 -0.14 1.93 -22.77
N VAL A 112 -0.26 1.02 -23.72
CA VAL A 112 0.67 0.94 -24.88
C VAL A 112 0.52 2.17 -25.78
N GLU A 113 -0.70 2.62 -26.04
CA GLU A 113 -0.94 3.85 -26.80
C GLU A 113 -0.41 5.09 -26.09
N GLU A 114 -0.59 5.18 -24.79
CA GLU A 114 -0.03 6.26 -23.98
C GLU A 114 1.51 6.27 -24.03
N ALA A 115 2.15 5.11 -23.93
CA ALA A 115 3.60 4.99 -24.06
C ALA A 115 4.09 5.47 -25.43
N ARG A 116 3.43 5.06 -26.51
CA ARG A 116 3.73 5.50 -27.88
C ARG A 116 3.58 7.02 -28.02
N TRP A 117 2.50 7.55 -27.55
CA TRP A 117 2.23 8.98 -27.58
C TRP A 117 3.27 9.80 -26.81
N LYS A 118 3.70 9.30 -25.65
CA LYS A 118 4.80 9.92 -24.87
C LYS A 118 6.14 9.94 -25.59
N ALA A 119 6.40 8.98 -26.48
CA ALA A 119 7.61 8.95 -27.30
C ALA A 119 7.57 9.94 -28.48
N THR A 120 6.38 10.22 -29.02
CA THR A 120 6.16 10.95 -30.30
C THR A 120 6.89 12.29 -30.33
N ALA A 121 6.80 13.11 -29.29
CA ALA A 121 7.42 14.43 -29.29
C ALA A 121 8.95 14.38 -29.46
N ILE A 122 9.61 13.33 -28.97
CA ILE A 122 11.06 13.15 -29.09
C ILE A 122 11.41 12.57 -30.43
N THR A 123 10.67 11.54 -30.86
CA THR A 123 10.90 10.92 -32.16
C THR A 123 10.67 11.91 -33.31
N ASP A 124 9.63 12.71 -33.25
CA ASP A 124 9.31 13.74 -34.24
C ASP A 124 10.39 14.82 -34.30
N SER A 125 10.87 15.29 -33.15
CA SER A 125 11.90 16.33 -33.10
C SER A 125 13.28 15.83 -33.49
N THR A 126 13.59 14.54 -33.20
CA THR A 126 14.93 13.97 -33.39
C THR A 126 15.13 13.40 -34.80
N TRP A 127 14.14 12.71 -35.32
CA TRP A 127 14.21 12.03 -36.62
C TRP A 127 13.30 12.66 -37.69
N GLY A 128 12.64 13.75 -37.38
CA GLY A 128 11.79 14.47 -38.33
C GLY A 128 10.51 13.72 -38.69
N PHE A 129 10.07 12.76 -37.85
CA PHE A 129 8.79 12.08 -38.01
C PHE A 129 7.67 13.04 -37.63
N ARG A 130 6.80 13.35 -38.54
CA ARG A 130 5.55 14.04 -38.24
C ARG A 130 4.47 13.00 -37.94
N THR A 131 3.66 13.25 -36.93
CA THR A 131 2.47 12.45 -36.62
C THR A 131 1.64 12.26 -37.87
N GLY A 132 1.46 11.02 -38.33
CA GLY A 132 0.65 10.69 -39.50
C GLY A 132 1.35 9.93 -40.62
N PHE A 133 2.63 9.69 -40.53
CA PHE A 133 3.33 8.82 -41.51
C PHE A 133 3.23 7.35 -41.09
N SER A 134 2.95 6.49 -42.07
CA SER A 134 3.05 5.04 -41.87
C SER A 134 4.52 4.62 -41.74
N ALA A 135 4.79 3.49 -41.09
CA ALA A 135 6.15 2.96 -40.95
C ALA A 135 6.85 2.68 -42.30
N GLU A 136 6.09 2.62 -43.39
CA GLU A 136 6.59 2.39 -44.77
C GLU A 136 7.18 3.64 -45.41
N GLU A 137 6.88 4.83 -44.91
CA GLU A 137 7.36 6.12 -45.43
C GLU A 137 8.62 6.65 -44.70
N LEU A 138 9.19 5.84 -43.81
CA LEU A 138 10.41 6.20 -43.10
C LEU A 138 11.59 6.28 -44.08
N PRO A 139 12.40 7.35 -44.06
CA PRO A 139 13.60 7.40 -44.87
C PRO A 139 14.52 6.24 -44.50
N LYS A 140 14.92 5.43 -45.48
CA LYS A 140 15.83 4.28 -45.36
C LYS A 140 17.23 4.66 -44.92
N ARG A 141 17.39 5.48 -43.90
CA ARG A 141 18.65 5.84 -43.27
C ARG A 141 18.78 5.09 -41.97
N GLY A 142 19.23 3.83 -42.07
CA GLY A 142 19.96 3.14 -40.99
C GLY A 142 19.43 3.16 -39.53
N VAL A 143 18.19 3.51 -39.36
CA VAL A 143 17.55 3.42 -38.02
C VAL A 143 16.87 2.07 -37.98
N GLU A 144 17.50 1.10 -37.33
CA GLU A 144 16.85 -0.13 -36.94
C GLU A 144 15.86 0.22 -35.81
N ILE A 145 14.61 0.49 -36.19
CA ILE A 145 13.52 0.48 -35.21
C ILE A 145 13.31 -0.98 -34.92
N LEU A 146 13.84 -1.45 -33.78
CA LEU A 146 13.49 -2.77 -33.29
C LEU A 146 11.96 -2.80 -33.18
N PRO A 147 11.28 -3.68 -33.93
CA PRO A 147 9.85 -3.80 -33.82
C PRO A 147 9.55 -4.06 -32.36
N ILE A 148 8.63 -3.27 -31.79
CA ILE A 148 7.99 -3.64 -30.52
C ILE A 148 7.45 -5.04 -30.78
N PRO A 149 7.90 -6.08 -30.04
CA PRO A 149 7.41 -7.42 -30.28
C PRO A 149 5.88 -7.33 -30.25
N GLU A 150 5.23 -7.65 -31.36
CA GLU A 150 3.78 -7.79 -31.38
C GLU A 150 3.49 -8.85 -30.33
N VAL A 151 2.91 -8.44 -29.20
CA VAL A 151 2.34 -9.36 -28.22
C VAL A 151 1.07 -9.93 -28.84
N ASN A 152 1.27 -10.75 -29.89
CA ASN A 152 0.24 -11.53 -30.54
C ASN A 152 -0.02 -12.78 -29.72
N GLY A 153 -0.77 -12.59 -28.64
CA GLY A 153 -1.31 -13.68 -27.84
C GLY A 153 -2.17 -13.12 -26.73
N PRO A 154 -3.29 -13.74 -26.43
CA PRO A 154 -4.04 -13.35 -25.25
C PRO A 154 -3.12 -13.49 -24.02
N ILE A 155 -3.13 -12.49 -23.16
CA ILE A 155 -2.43 -12.41 -21.87
C ILE A 155 -2.69 -13.65 -20.98
N SER A 156 -3.69 -14.47 -21.34
CA SER A 156 -3.97 -15.78 -20.75
C SER A 156 -2.83 -16.81 -20.81
N LYS A 157 -1.69 -16.52 -21.45
CA LYS A 157 -0.50 -17.40 -21.49
C LYS A 157 0.68 -16.93 -20.66
N LEU A 158 0.61 -15.80 -19.98
CA LEU A 158 1.41 -15.60 -18.80
C LEU A 158 0.88 -16.57 -17.72
N LYS A 159 1.27 -17.83 -17.82
CA LYS A 159 1.36 -18.68 -16.66
C LYS A 159 2.42 -18.00 -15.78
N LEU A 160 1.97 -17.14 -14.86
CA LEU A 160 2.60 -17.09 -13.57
C LEU A 160 2.72 -18.54 -13.15
N VAL A 161 3.92 -19.09 -13.22
CA VAL A 161 4.23 -20.37 -12.60
C VAL A 161 4.18 -20.07 -11.12
N SER A 162 2.95 -19.99 -10.62
CA SER A 162 2.71 -20.17 -9.19
C SER A 162 3.29 -21.56 -8.92
N PRO A 163 4.26 -21.70 -8.02
CA PRO A 163 4.58 -23.03 -7.52
C PRO A 163 3.22 -23.64 -7.16
N GLN A 164 3.00 -24.90 -7.52
CA GLN A 164 1.80 -25.64 -7.15
C GLN A 164 1.75 -25.76 -5.62
N LEU A 165 1.40 -24.68 -4.98
CA LEU A 165 0.96 -24.65 -3.59
C LEU A 165 -0.47 -25.18 -3.61
N SER A 166 -0.75 -26.08 -2.71
CA SER A 166 -2.09 -26.62 -2.47
C SER A 166 -3.11 -25.48 -2.47
N PRO A 167 -4.30 -25.63 -3.09
CA PRO A 167 -5.18 -24.53 -3.48
C PRO A 167 -5.82 -23.73 -2.33
N ARG A 168 -5.22 -23.65 -1.14
CA ARG A 168 -5.79 -23.01 0.04
C ARG A 168 -4.80 -22.29 0.97
N VAL A 169 -3.53 -22.25 0.68
CA VAL A 169 -2.53 -21.63 1.57
C VAL A 169 -1.87 -20.49 0.80
N GLY A 170 -2.10 -19.26 1.28
CA GLY A 170 -1.40 -18.09 0.77
C GLY A 170 -1.97 -17.47 -0.50
N GLU A 171 -3.28 -17.38 -0.67
CA GLU A 171 -3.91 -16.76 -1.84
C GLU A 171 -4.47 -15.37 -1.50
N ILE A 172 -4.26 -14.40 -2.41
CA ILE A 172 -4.88 -13.08 -2.37
C ILE A 172 -6.08 -13.09 -3.30
N ILE A 173 -7.28 -12.92 -2.76
CA ILE A 173 -8.53 -12.85 -3.50
C ILE A 173 -9.03 -11.40 -3.48
N ARG A 174 -9.54 -10.88 -4.60
CA ARG A 174 -10.03 -9.51 -4.68
C ARG A 174 -11.52 -9.47 -4.97
N GLY A 175 -12.19 -8.54 -4.26
CA GLY A 175 -13.61 -8.28 -4.44
C GLY A 175 -14.52 -9.31 -3.79
N ASP A 176 -15.81 -9.09 -4.00
CA ASP A 176 -16.91 -9.83 -3.38
C ASP A 176 -17.70 -10.70 -4.38
N SER A 177 -17.22 -10.82 -5.62
CA SER A 177 -17.93 -11.54 -6.69
C SER A 177 -17.69 -13.05 -6.74
N ASP A 178 -16.59 -13.55 -6.19
CA ASP A 178 -16.28 -14.98 -6.16
C ASP A 178 -16.44 -15.56 -4.76
N ILE A 179 -17.56 -16.25 -4.53
CA ILE A 179 -17.92 -16.89 -3.26
C ILE A 179 -17.36 -18.30 -3.09
N SER A 180 -16.67 -18.83 -4.09
CA SER A 180 -16.24 -20.23 -4.11
C SER A 180 -15.18 -20.57 -3.06
N PHE A 181 -14.55 -19.55 -2.45
CA PHE A 181 -13.42 -19.76 -1.56
C PHE A 181 -13.60 -18.97 -0.25
N PRO A 182 -13.76 -19.64 0.90
CA PRO A 182 -13.60 -19.02 2.20
C PRO A 182 -12.17 -18.49 2.35
N SER A 183 -12.01 -17.38 3.07
CA SER A 183 -10.71 -16.75 3.27
C SER A 183 -10.39 -16.63 4.76
N ASP A 184 -9.16 -16.92 5.17
CA ASP A 184 -8.78 -16.80 6.58
C ASP A 184 -8.90 -15.36 7.08
N VAL A 185 -8.56 -14.38 6.23
CA VAL A 185 -8.56 -12.96 6.58
C VAL A 185 -9.41 -12.17 5.61
N LEU A 186 -10.30 -11.34 6.13
CA LEU A 186 -10.99 -10.29 5.38
C LEU A 186 -10.26 -8.96 5.61
N LEU A 187 -9.65 -8.42 4.56
CA LEU A 187 -8.93 -7.15 4.59
C LEU A 187 -9.79 -6.06 3.95
N ILE A 188 -10.15 -5.05 4.74
CA ILE A 188 -10.92 -3.89 4.28
C ILE A 188 -9.95 -2.86 3.71
N ASP A 189 -10.00 -2.64 2.41
CA ASP A 189 -9.17 -1.66 1.71
C ASP A 189 -9.80 -0.27 1.76
N ASN A 190 -9.14 0.66 2.42
CA ASN A 190 -9.55 2.05 2.49
C ASN A 190 -8.83 2.95 1.47
N LEU A 191 -8.37 2.37 0.35
CA LEU A 191 -7.63 3.03 -0.73
C LEU A 191 -6.24 3.49 -0.27
N ASP A 192 -5.54 2.60 0.43
CA ASP A 192 -4.18 2.84 0.89
C ASP A 192 -3.15 2.10 0.03
N SER A 193 -2.01 2.73 -0.21
CA SER A 193 -0.92 2.13 -0.99
C SER A 193 -0.23 0.96 -0.28
N PHE A 194 -0.44 0.77 1.02
CA PHE A 194 0.11 -0.33 1.81
C PHE A 194 -0.82 -1.54 1.93
N THR A 195 -2.06 -1.48 1.42
CA THR A 195 -3.01 -2.61 1.46
C THR A 195 -2.39 -3.90 0.91
N GLU A 196 -1.68 -3.81 -0.21
CA GLU A 196 -0.99 -4.95 -0.81
C GLU A 196 0.17 -5.48 0.05
N ASN A 197 0.87 -4.62 0.76
CA ASN A 197 1.94 -5.04 1.68
C ASN A 197 1.38 -5.84 2.85
N ILE A 198 0.22 -5.42 3.37
CA ILE A 198 -0.50 -6.15 4.42
C ILE A 198 -0.92 -7.51 3.89
N ALA A 199 -1.57 -7.57 2.72
CA ALA A 199 -2.01 -8.81 2.11
C ALA A 199 -0.83 -9.78 1.85
N ASN A 200 0.27 -9.29 1.29
CA ASN A 200 1.47 -10.09 1.07
C ASN A 200 2.10 -10.60 2.38
N SER A 201 2.06 -9.81 3.44
CA SER A 201 2.54 -10.24 4.76
C SER A 201 1.69 -11.38 5.32
N ILE A 202 0.36 -11.29 5.18
CA ILE A 202 -0.60 -12.33 5.59
C ILE A 202 -0.33 -13.63 4.82
N VAL A 203 -0.19 -13.55 3.50
CA VAL A 203 0.07 -14.70 2.63
C VAL A 203 1.41 -15.37 2.95
N LYS A 204 2.47 -14.61 3.20
CA LYS A 204 3.77 -15.15 3.65
C LYS A 204 3.69 -15.90 4.97
N MET A 205 2.71 -15.61 5.81
CA MET A 205 2.43 -16.33 7.06
C MET A 205 1.59 -17.60 6.84
N GLY A 206 1.18 -17.90 5.62
CA GLY A 206 0.41 -19.08 5.25
C GLY A 206 -1.11 -18.93 5.33
N PHE A 207 -1.62 -17.70 5.48
CA PHE A 207 -3.07 -17.43 5.51
C PHE A 207 -3.55 -16.94 4.16
N SER A 208 -4.79 -17.30 3.79
CA SER A 208 -5.48 -16.69 2.66
C SER A 208 -6.09 -15.34 3.04
N VAL A 209 -6.11 -14.39 2.13
CA VAL A 209 -6.66 -13.05 2.36
C VAL A 209 -7.60 -12.63 1.25
N ARG A 210 -8.76 -12.13 1.62
CA ARG A 210 -9.70 -11.47 0.70
C ARG A 210 -9.70 -9.98 0.94
N ILE A 211 -9.41 -9.21 -0.11
CA ILE A 211 -9.42 -7.76 -0.09
C ILE A 211 -10.78 -7.29 -0.61
N VAL A 212 -11.48 -6.49 0.17
CA VAL A 212 -12.77 -5.90 -0.19
C VAL A 212 -12.73 -4.38 -0.05
N ASP A 213 -13.50 -3.70 -0.89
CA ASP A 213 -13.54 -2.23 -0.92
C ASP A 213 -14.24 -1.66 0.32
N GLY A 214 -13.50 -0.89 1.12
CA GLY A 214 -13.98 -0.17 2.29
C GLY A 214 -14.73 1.13 1.94
N ARG A 215 -14.58 1.64 0.71
CA ARG A 215 -15.17 2.91 0.24
C ARG A 215 -15.93 2.75 -1.08
N PRO A 216 -16.88 1.82 -1.18
CA PRO A 216 -17.63 1.62 -2.41
C PRO A 216 -18.40 2.88 -2.79
N LYS A 217 -18.61 3.09 -4.08
CA LYS A 217 -19.41 4.22 -4.59
C LYS A 217 -20.89 4.10 -4.20
N ASP A 218 -21.39 2.88 -4.10
CA ASP A 218 -22.73 2.58 -3.64
C ASP A 218 -22.74 2.27 -2.16
N HIS A 219 -23.49 3.07 -1.41
CA HIS A 219 -23.64 2.96 0.04
C HIS A 219 -25.02 2.42 0.46
N SER A 220 -25.82 1.89 -0.51
CA SER A 220 -27.23 1.61 -0.31
C SER A 220 -27.51 0.48 0.66
N ASP A 221 -26.55 -0.40 0.97
CA ASP A 221 -26.83 -1.56 1.83
C ASP A 221 -25.59 -2.11 2.56
N ILE A 222 -24.95 -1.25 3.35
CA ILE A 222 -23.69 -1.58 4.02
C ILE A 222 -23.86 -2.76 4.99
N SER A 223 -24.91 -2.78 5.79
CA SER A 223 -25.12 -3.83 6.80
C SER A 223 -25.32 -5.20 6.17
N ASN A 224 -26.11 -5.28 5.08
CA ASN A 224 -26.30 -6.53 4.34
C ASN A 224 -25.04 -6.95 3.59
N ARG A 225 -24.24 -6.00 3.10
CA ARG A 225 -22.94 -6.31 2.48
C ARG A 225 -21.97 -6.92 3.49
N ILE A 226 -21.85 -6.35 4.68
CA ILE A 226 -21.01 -6.91 5.75
C ILE A 226 -21.53 -8.29 6.15
N LYS A 227 -22.83 -8.44 6.36
CA LYS A 227 -23.46 -9.73 6.66
C LYS A 227 -23.16 -10.76 5.57
N TYR A 228 -23.31 -10.38 4.29
CA TYR A 228 -22.97 -11.22 3.14
C TYR A 228 -21.51 -11.71 3.19
N TRP A 229 -20.56 -10.82 3.51
CA TRP A 229 -19.15 -11.18 3.61
C TRP A 229 -18.90 -12.19 4.74
N LEU A 230 -19.52 -12.00 5.91
CA LEU A 230 -19.37 -12.92 7.04
C LEU A 230 -19.93 -14.30 6.73
N GLU A 231 -21.10 -14.36 6.10
CA GLU A 231 -21.79 -15.61 5.77
C GLU A 231 -21.13 -16.39 4.61
N ASN A 232 -20.60 -15.69 3.61
CA ASN A 232 -20.11 -16.35 2.40
C ASN A 232 -18.57 -16.52 2.37
N PHE A 233 -17.81 -15.62 3.00
CA PHE A 233 -16.36 -15.73 3.05
C PHE A 233 -15.86 -16.38 4.33
N THR A 234 -16.69 -16.49 5.34
CA THR A 234 -16.40 -17.12 6.65
C THR A 234 -15.01 -16.77 7.20
N PRO A 235 -14.66 -15.47 7.32
CA PRO A 235 -13.32 -15.08 7.71
C PRO A 235 -13.06 -15.45 9.18
N LYS A 236 -11.87 -15.97 9.46
CA LYS A 236 -11.38 -16.22 10.83
C LYS A 236 -10.94 -14.95 11.54
N SER A 237 -10.59 -13.91 10.78
CA SER A 237 -10.23 -12.59 11.31
C SER A 237 -10.49 -11.49 10.29
N ILE A 238 -10.65 -10.25 10.79
CA ILE A 238 -10.86 -9.06 9.96
C ILE A 238 -9.75 -8.06 10.24
N ILE A 239 -9.18 -7.49 9.19
CA ILE A 239 -8.26 -6.37 9.29
C ILE A 239 -8.89 -5.15 8.62
N ILE A 240 -9.09 -4.08 9.38
CA ILE A 240 -9.48 -2.79 8.84
C ILE A 240 -8.20 -2.07 8.45
N GLY A 241 -7.96 -1.95 7.15
CA GLY A 241 -6.73 -1.39 6.60
C GLY A 241 -6.55 0.10 6.85
N PRO A 242 -5.34 0.60 6.63
CA PRO A 242 -5.06 2.04 6.62
C PRO A 242 -5.79 2.74 5.48
N GLY A 243 -5.72 4.06 5.44
CA GLY A 243 -6.33 4.84 4.37
C GLY A 243 -6.12 6.33 4.53
N PRO A 244 -6.31 7.11 3.46
CA PRO A 244 -6.24 8.55 3.49
C PRO A 244 -7.48 9.16 4.18
N SER A 245 -7.34 10.42 4.61
CA SER A 245 -8.43 11.22 5.20
C SER A 245 -8.90 10.71 6.58
N ARG A 246 -10.17 10.83 6.88
CA ARG A 246 -10.77 10.45 8.17
C ARG A 246 -11.62 9.19 8.04
N PRO A 247 -11.70 8.36 9.11
CA PRO A 247 -12.48 7.11 9.10
C PRO A 247 -13.95 7.32 8.73
N GLU A 248 -14.55 8.44 9.12
CA GLU A 248 -15.98 8.74 8.89
C GLU A 248 -16.33 8.82 7.40
N GLN A 249 -15.34 8.96 6.52
CA GLN A 249 -15.53 8.91 5.07
C GLN A 249 -15.67 7.48 4.53
N SER A 250 -15.30 6.48 5.31
CA SER A 250 -15.51 5.06 5.02
C SER A 250 -16.64 4.49 5.87
N LYS A 251 -17.87 4.50 5.34
CA LYS A 251 -19.04 4.01 6.05
C LYS A 251 -18.93 2.52 6.41
N ILE A 252 -18.33 1.70 5.55
CA ILE A 252 -18.08 0.28 5.83
C ILE A 252 -17.12 0.13 7.01
N THR A 253 -16.01 0.84 7.01
CA THR A 253 -15.05 0.82 8.12
C THR A 253 -15.68 1.21 9.44
N MET A 254 -16.46 2.30 9.44
CA MET A 254 -17.16 2.74 10.66
C MET A 254 -18.20 1.75 11.14
N GLU A 255 -18.94 1.11 10.23
CA GLU A 255 -19.93 0.10 10.62
C GLU A 255 -19.27 -1.17 11.17
N ILE A 256 -18.19 -1.65 10.54
CA ILE A 256 -17.41 -2.78 11.06
C ILE A 256 -16.84 -2.45 12.46
N ALA A 257 -16.26 -1.26 12.63
CA ALA A 257 -15.70 -0.82 13.91
C ALA A 257 -16.78 -0.79 15.01
N LYS A 258 -17.97 -0.28 14.68
CA LYS A 258 -19.11 -0.24 15.59
C LYS A 258 -19.58 -1.64 15.97
N LEU A 259 -19.83 -2.51 14.99
CA LEU A 259 -20.23 -3.89 15.23
C LEU A 259 -19.19 -4.64 16.06
N ALA A 260 -17.92 -4.39 15.82
CA ALA A 260 -16.83 -4.99 16.58
C ALA A 260 -16.91 -4.59 18.06
N VAL A 261 -16.87 -3.30 18.38
CA VAL A 261 -16.84 -2.83 19.78
C VAL A 261 -18.14 -3.12 20.52
N GLU A 262 -19.25 -3.34 19.83
CA GLU A 262 -20.52 -3.82 20.39
C GLU A 262 -20.56 -5.36 20.59
N GLY A 263 -19.49 -6.09 20.23
CA GLY A 263 -19.45 -7.56 20.33
C GLY A 263 -20.37 -8.28 19.36
N LYS A 264 -20.68 -7.65 18.22
CA LYS A 264 -21.59 -8.19 17.19
C LYS A 264 -20.86 -8.84 16.00
N MET A 265 -19.53 -8.80 15.99
CA MET A 265 -18.73 -9.49 14.96
C MET A 265 -18.56 -10.95 15.37
N VAL A 266 -19.54 -11.76 15.00
CA VAL A 266 -19.64 -13.18 15.40
C VAL A 266 -19.95 -14.06 14.20
N ALA A 267 -19.35 -15.26 14.16
CA ALA A 267 -19.67 -16.34 13.24
C ALA A 267 -19.47 -17.69 13.94
N ASP A 268 -20.30 -18.66 13.65
CA ASP A 268 -20.19 -20.05 14.15
C ASP A 268 -20.00 -20.15 15.68
N GLY A 269 -20.68 -19.29 16.44
CA GLY A 269 -20.62 -19.27 17.91
C GLY A 269 -19.32 -18.68 18.48
N GLN A 270 -18.52 -18.02 17.67
CA GLN A 270 -17.23 -17.41 18.06
C GLN A 270 -17.20 -15.93 17.71
N TYR A 271 -16.45 -15.15 18.48
CA TYR A 271 -16.10 -13.78 18.10
C TYR A 271 -15.03 -13.79 17.03
N ILE A 272 -15.27 -13.04 15.97
CA ILE A 272 -14.28 -12.83 14.91
C ILE A 272 -13.29 -11.76 15.39
N PRO A 273 -11.99 -12.05 15.52
CA PRO A 273 -10.98 -11.06 15.87
C PRO A 273 -10.91 -9.93 14.86
N VAL A 274 -10.78 -8.69 15.33
CA VAL A 274 -10.67 -7.48 14.50
C VAL A 274 -9.41 -6.70 14.85
N LEU A 275 -8.61 -6.38 13.82
CA LEU A 275 -7.45 -5.51 13.93
C LEU A 275 -7.65 -4.25 13.09
N GLY A 276 -7.61 -3.09 13.72
CA GLY A 276 -7.59 -1.80 13.03
C GLY A 276 -6.16 -1.31 12.83
N LEU A 277 -5.76 -1.05 11.59
CA LEU A 277 -4.46 -0.48 11.23
C LEU A 277 -4.61 0.99 10.86
N CYS A 278 -3.87 1.89 11.49
CA CYS A 278 -3.83 3.33 11.23
C CYS A 278 -5.25 3.94 11.21
N LEU A 279 -5.88 4.10 10.05
CA LEU A 279 -7.26 4.55 9.92
C LEU A 279 -8.24 3.59 10.62
N GLY A 280 -8.02 2.29 10.55
CA GLY A 280 -8.83 1.29 11.26
C GLY A 280 -8.73 1.41 12.78
N HIS A 281 -7.55 1.72 13.33
CA HIS A 281 -7.37 2.04 14.75
C HIS A 281 -8.18 3.28 15.15
N GLN A 282 -8.13 4.33 14.33
CA GLN A 282 -8.90 5.55 14.55
C GLN A 282 -10.41 5.29 14.50
N ALA A 283 -10.87 4.43 13.59
CA ALA A 283 -12.28 4.03 13.50
C ALA A 283 -12.77 3.33 14.77
N LEU A 284 -11.97 2.43 15.33
CA LEU A 284 -12.30 1.74 16.59
C LEU A 284 -12.41 2.73 17.76
N GLY A 285 -11.49 3.69 17.85
CA GLY A 285 -11.56 4.75 18.88
C GLY A 285 -12.80 5.64 18.74
N LEU A 286 -13.12 6.06 17.50
CA LEU A 286 -14.33 6.82 17.23
C LEU A 286 -15.61 6.02 17.56
N ALA A 287 -15.62 4.71 17.28
CA ALA A 287 -16.77 3.84 17.56
C ALA A 287 -17.10 3.73 19.06
N VAL A 288 -16.12 3.90 19.95
CA VAL A 288 -16.33 3.98 21.40
C VAL A 288 -16.49 5.42 21.92
N GLY A 289 -16.60 6.40 21.02
CA GLY A 289 -16.85 7.81 21.39
C GLY A 289 -15.61 8.57 21.83
N TRP A 290 -14.41 8.16 21.45
CA TRP A 290 -13.19 8.93 21.63
C TRP A 290 -13.07 10.04 20.59
N ASP A 291 -12.28 11.07 20.87
CA ASP A 291 -12.01 12.11 19.87
C ASP A 291 -10.86 11.71 18.95
N LEU A 292 -10.96 12.16 17.69
CA LEU A 292 -9.88 12.10 16.71
C LEU A 292 -9.46 13.53 16.35
N VAL A 293 -8.24 13.89 16.74
CA VAL A 293 -7.70 15.23 16.60
C VAL A 293 -6.39 15.25 15.81
N GLU A 294 -5.98 16.40 15.34
CA GLU A 294 -4.66 16.58 14.73
C GLU A 294 -3.55 16.34 15.76
N SER A 295 -2.48 15.69 15.32
CA SER A 295 -1.30 15.50 16.16
C SER A 295 -0.69 16.85 16.57
N PRO A 296 -0.37 17.08 17.85
CA PRO A 296 0.10 18.37 18.34
C PRO A 296 1.43 18.83 17.73
N ARG A 297 2.20 17.91 17.17
CA ARG A 297 3.45 18.19 16.45
C ARG A 297 3.31 18.10 14.93
N GLY A 298 2.09 18.05 14.42
CA GLY A 298 1.80 17.90 13.00
C GLY A 298 1.90 16.45 12.51
N ALA A 299 1.94 16.31 11.20
CA ALA A 299 1.96 15.01 10.55
C ALA A 299 3.32 14.28 10.71
N VAL A 300 3.25 13.00 10.99
CA VAL A 300 4.40 12.09 11.02
C VAL A 300 4.25 11.10 9.89
N HIS A 301 5.11 11.18 8.88
CA HIS A 301 5.04 10.34 7.69
C HIS A 301 6.40 9.71 7.38
N GLY A 302 6.45 8.37 7.41
CA GLY A 302 7.66 7.61 7.11
C GLY A 302 8.77 7.79 8.14
N VAL A 303 8.42 8.01 9.41
CA VAL A 303 9.38 8.21 10.50
C VAL A 303 9.25 7.08 11.50
N PRO A 304 10.36 6.40 11.85
CA PRO A 304 10.36 5.41 12.92
C PRO A 304 10.09 6.09 14.27
N SER A 305 9.20 5.50 15.06
CA SER A 305 8.89 5.94 16.41
C SER A 305 9.15 4.82 17.40
N ILE A 306 9.58 5.19 18.59
CA ILE A 306 9.81 4.27 19.71
C ILE A 306 8.48 4.11 20.44
N ILE A 307 7.95 2.89 20.45
CA ILE A 307 6.64 2.55 20.99
C ILE A 307 6.80 1.68 22.22
N ASN A 308 6.40 2.21 23.36
CA ASN A 308 6.26 1.45 24.61
C ASN A 308 4.91 0.74 24.62
N HIS A 309 4.84 -0.43 25.24
CA HIS A 309 3.61 -1.21 25.38
C HIS A 309 3.57 -1.98 26.71
N ASP A 310 2.40 -2.51 27.05
CA ASP A 310 2.14 -3.17 28.33
C ASP A 310 2.49 -4.68 28.35
N ASN A 311 3.07 -5.21 27.29
CA ASN A 311 3.42 -6.63 27.12
C ASN A 311 2.22 -7.60 27.15
N LEU A 312 1.01 -7.12 26.83
CA LEU A 312 -0.20 -7.94 26.81
C LEU A 312 -0.83 -7.95 25.38
N GLY A 313 -1.79 -8.84 25.17
CA GLY A 313 -2.50 -8.94 23.88
C GLY A 313 -1.56 -9.19 22.72
N LEU A 314 -1.57 -8.30 21.72
CA LEU A 314 -0.69 -8.39 20.54
C LEU A 314 0.81 -8.35 20.90
N TYR A 315 1.16 -7.70 22.01
CA TYR A 315 2.53 -7.45 22.44
C TYR A 315 3.07 -8.51 23.40
N SER A 316 2.31 -9.56 23.70
CA SER A 316 2.68 -10.56 24.72
C SER A 316 3.97 -11.33 24.44
N LYS A 317 4.44 -11.32 23.18
CA LYS A 317 5.67 -11.98 22.73
C LYS A 317 6.76 -11.00 22.29
N SER A 318 6.52 -9.70 22.42
CA SER A 318 7.42 -8.65 21.96
C SER A 318 8.14 -7.99 23.14
N GLU A 319 9.39 -7.61 22.94
CA GLU A 319 10.10 -6.77 23.90
C GLU A 319 9.67 -5.31 23.77
N SER A 320 9.60 -4.59 24.88
CA SER A 320 9.32 -3.16 24.90
C SER A 320 10.62 -2.38 25.17
N PRO A 321 10.92 -1.29 24.41
CA PRO A 321 10.12 -0.70 23.36
C PRO A 321 10.31 -1.35 21.98
N LEU A 322 9.33 -1.12 21.08
CA LEU A 322 9.41 -1.46 19.67
C LEU A 322 9.78 -0.23 18.81
N VAL A 323 10.43 -0.46 17.67
CA VAL A 323 10.68 0.59 16.66
C VAL A 323 9.76 0.32 15.46
N LEU A 324 8.79 1.21 15.25
CA LEU A 324 7.72 1.03 14.26
C LEU A 324 7.46 2.30 13.46
N MET A 325 7.13 2.15 12.20
CA MET A 325 6.90 3.27 11.28
C MET A 325 5.53 3.90 11.46
N ARG A 326 5.49 5.23 11.42
CA ARG A 326 4.25 6.01 11.49
C ARG A 326 4.01 6.80 10.20
N TYR A 327 2.71 6.89 9.82
CA TYR A 327 2.23 7.65 8.66
C TYR A 327 0.91 8.34 9.01
N ASN A 328 0.82 9.02 10.16
CA ASN A 328 -0.41 9.60 10.64
C ASN A 328 -0.29 11.11 10.93
N SER A 329 -1.36 11.83 10.64
CA SER A 329 -1.55 13.24 11.02
C SER A 329 -2.57 13.36 12.15
N LEU A 330 -3.38 12.34 12.39
CA LEU A 330 -4.44 12.32 13.38
C LEU A 330 -4.12 11.33 14.49
N ILE A 331 -4.57 11.63 15.70
CA ILE A 331 -4.39 10.83 16.91
C ILE A 331 -5.70 10.70 17.69
N LEU A 332 -5.85 9.60 18.40
CA LEU A 332 -6.97 9.37 19.31
C LEU A 332 -6.74 10.02 20.67
N ILE A 333 -7.79 10.64 21.21
CA ILE A 333 -7.85 11.12 22.59
C ILE A 333 -8.90 10.31 23.35
N PRO A 334 -8.48 9.47 24.33
CA PRO A 334 -9.37 8.67 25.14
C PRO A 334 -10.37 9.51 25.95
N LYS A 335 -11.66 9.13 25.94
CA LYS A 335 -12.73 9.77 26.73
C LYS A 335 -13.38 8.86 27.75
N ASN A 336 -13.20 7.55 27.59
CA ASN A 336 -13.81 6.55 28.45
C ASN A 336 -12.89 5.33 28.53
N LYS A 337 -13.27 4.31 29.28
CA LYS A 337 -12.52 3.06 29.49
C LYS A 337 -13.08 1.86 28.72
N LEU A 338 -13.85 2.11 27.65
CA LEU A 338 -14.38 1.03 26.80
C LEU A 338 -13.28 0.31 26.01
N MET A 339 -12.20 1.04 25.70
CA MET A 339 -10.96 0.45 25.18
C MET A 339 -9.81 0.72 26.15
N ILE A 340 -8.86 -0.19 26.21
CA ILE A 340 -7.61 -0.08 26.97
C ILE A 340 -6.54 0.45 26.02
N CYS A 341 -5.85 1.52 26.41
CA CYS A 341 -4.63 1.94 25.75
C CYS A 341 -3.52 0.97 26.16
N ASP A 342 -2.90 0.30 25.21
CA ASP A 342 -1.91 -0.75 25.45
C ASP A 342 -0.52 -0.46 24.84
N ALA A 343 -0.42 0.60 24.01
CA ALA A 343 0.85 1.10 23.49
C ALA A 343 0.86 2.62 23.33
N TRP A 344 2.04 3.22 23.52
CA TRP A 344 2.26 4.67 23.54
C TRP A 344 3.56 5.05 22.82
N ASP A 345 3.53 6.19 22.12
CA ASP A 345 4.76 6.82 21.66
C ASP A 345 5.60 7.30 22.86
N GLN A 346 6.88 6.93 22.88
CA GLN A 346 7.75 7.22 24.02
C GLN A 346 7.96 8.73 24.24
N SER A 347 8.01 9.51 23.17
CA SER A 347 8.35 10.94 23.23
C SER A 347 7.19 11.83 23.63
N GLU A 348 5.96 11.43 23.31
CA GLU A 348 4.77 12.27 23.43
C GLU A 348 3.65 11.63 24.26
N SER A 349 3.81 10.38 24.67
CA SER A 349 2.76 9.60 25.34
C SER A 349 1.44 9.52 24.57
N LEU A 350 1.49 9.66 23.24
CA LEU A 350 0.33 9.54 22.38
C LEU A 350 -0.11 8.07 22.27
N VAL A 351 -1.40 7.85 22.20
CA VAL A 351 -1.97 6.50 22.06
C VAL A 351 -1.60 5.92 20.69
N MET A 352 -0.89 4.81 20.72
CA MET A 352 -0.41 4.09 19.54
C MET A 352 -0.99 2.69 19.42
N GLY A 353 -1.54 2.15 20.51
CA GLY A 353 -2.22 0.86 20.54
C GLY A 353 -3.44 0.90 21.46
N ILE A 354 -4.47 0.14 21.07
CA ILE A 354 -5.70 -0.04 21.85
C ILE A 354 -6.17 -1.49 21.75
N ARG A 355 -6.77 -2.00 22.82
CA ARG A 355 -7.49 -3.29 22.81
C ARG A 355 -8.81 -3.20 23.56
N HIS A 356 -9.77 -4.03 23.16
CA HIS A 356 -11.00 -4.16 23.90
C HIS A 356 -10.80 -5.07 25.14
N PRO A 357 -11.37 -4.73 26.32
CA PRO A 357 -11.16 -5.53 27.54
C PRO A 357 -11.80 -6.93 27.51
N ILE A 358 -12.77 -7.16 26.62
CA ILE A 358 -13.57 -8.37 26.57
C ILE A 358 -13.44 -9.07 25.21
N TYR A 359 -13.63 -8.36 24.12
CA TYR A 359 -13.66 -8.92 22.77
C TYR A 359 -12.26 -8.93 22.14
N PRO A 360 -11.97 -9.83 21.19
CA PRO A 360 -10.68 -9.92 20.52
C PRO A 360 -10.48 -8.79 19.47
N ILE A 361 -10.47 -7.55 19.95
CA ILE A 361 -10.41 -6.34 19.12
C ILE A 361 -9.17 -5.56 19.50
N PHE A 362 -8.39 -5.20 18.49
CA PHE A 362 -7.13 -4.49 18.62
C PHE A 362 -7.04 -3.37 17.61
N GLY A 363 -6.34 -2.32 17.96
CA GLY A 363 -6.04 -1.23 17.03
C GLY A 363 -4.62 -0.74 17.23
N ILE A 364 -3.89 -0.51 16.15
CA ILE A 364 -2.52 0.02 16.16
C ILE A 364 -2.40 1.19 15.19
N GLN A 365 -1.83 2.30 15.63
CA GLN A 365 -1.70 3.53 14.84
C GLN A 365 -0.54 3.48 13.85
N PHE A 366 0.46 2.69 14.11
CA PHE A 366 1.64 2.51 13.27
C PHE A 366 1.41 1.46 12.17
N HIS A 367 2.38 1.35 11.26
CA HIS A 367 2.32 0.47 10.09
C HIS A 367 3.27 -0.73 10.27
N PRO A 368 2.78 -1.86 10.74
CA PRO A 368 3.60 -3.06 10.98
C PRO A 368 4.09 -3.69 9.68
N GLU A 369 3.40 -3.48 8.56
CA GLU A 369 3.74 -3.97 7.23
C GLU A 369 4.87 -3.19 6.56
N SER A 370 5.23 -2.03 7.11
CA SER A 370 6.27 -1.18 6.55
C SER A 370 7.66 -1.81 6.74
N VAL A 371 8.51 -1.68 5.73
CA VAL A 371 9.89 -2.19 5.76
C VAL A 371 10.73 -1.58 6.90
N GLY A 372 10.36 -0.39 7.36
CA GLY A 372 10.97 0.27 8.51
C GLY A 372 10.43 -0.18 9.87
N SER A 373 9.55 -1.17 9.92
CA SER A 373 8.99 -1.78 11.12
C SER A 373 9.53 -3.20 11.32
N PRO A 374 10.77 -3.38 11.80
CA PRO A 374 11.42 -4.69 11.83
C PRO A 374 10.67 -5.74 12.65
N GLN A 375 9.96 -5.31 13.72
CA GLN A 375 9.14 -6.21 14.56
C GLN A 375 7.66 -6.25 14.11
N GLY A 376 7.29 -5.54 13.06
CA GLY A 376 5.89 -5.43 12.62
C GLY A 376 5.28 -6.75 12.19
N TYR A 377 6.08 -7.61 11.55
CA TYR A 377 5.64 -8.95 11.13
C TYR A 377 5.18 -9.80 12.32
N GLU A 378 5.85 -9.71 13.47
CA GLU A 378 5.50 -10.46 14.67
C GLU A 378 4.16 -10.02 15.25
N LEU A 379 3.81 -8.74 15.17
CA LEU A 379 2.52 -8.22 15.63
C LEU A 379 1.36 -8.72 14.77
N ILE A 380 1.51 -8.70 13.42
CA ILE A 380 0.51 -9.29 12.53
C ILE A 380 0.39 -10.79 12.78
N SER A 381 1.52 -11.49 12.94
CA SER A 381 1.51 -12.93 13.27
C SER A 381 0.84 -13.23 14.61
N SER A 382 1.07 -12.39 15.63
CA SER A 382 0.42 -12.52 16.93
C SER A 382 -1.09 -12.35 16.83
N PHE A 383 -1.56 -11.43 16.00
CA PHE A 383 -2.99 -11.26 15.73
C PHE A 383 -3.61 -12.47 15.01
N LEU A 384 -2.98 -12.94 13.93
CA LEU A 384 -3.53 -14.02 13.10
C LEU A 384 -3.51 -15.39 13.79
N LYS A 385 -2.67 -15.58 14.81
CA LYS A 385 -2.54 -16.84 15.56
C LYS A 385 -3.27 -16.83 16.90
N GLN A 386 -4.18 -15.87 17.12
CA GLN A 386 -4.98 -15.88 18.32
C GLN A 386 -5.95 -17.06 18.33
N GLU A 387 -6.12 -17.66 19.51
CA GLU A 387 -7.13 -18.69 19.70
C GLU A 387 -8.54 -18.10 19.58
N PRO A 388 -9.47 -18.85 18.99
CA PRO A 388 -10.86 -18.42 18.90
C PRO A 388 -11.47 -18.17 20.28
N VAL A 389 -12.22 -17.09 20.41
CA VAL A 389 -12.92 -16.75 21.66
C VAL A 389 -14.38 -17.15 21.52
N LEU A 390 -14.82 -18.16 22.26
CA LEU A 390 -16.20 -18.63 22.30
C LEU A 390 -17.11 -17.61 23.00
N ILE A 391 -18.34 -17.45 22.51
CA ILE A 391 -19.32 -16.55 23.12
C ILE A 391 -19.62 -16.99 24.56
N ASP A 392 -19.81 -18.28 24.81
CA ASP A 392 -20.12 -18.83 26.11
C ASP A 392 -19.02 -18.58 27.15
N SER A 393 -17.76 -18.58 26.75
CA SER A 393 -16.61 -18.32 27.64
C SER A 393 -16.59 -16.88 28.20
N ILE A 394 -17.16 -15.92 27.47
CA ILE A 394 -17.29 -14.53 27.92
C ILE A 394 -18.48 -14.35 28.84
N LEU A 395 -19.59 -15.03 28.57
CA LEU A 395 -20.81 -14.97 29.40
C LEU A 395 -20.54 -15.51 30.78
N ASP A 396 -19.83 -16.63 30.94
CA ASP A 396 -19.44 -17.20 32.23
C ASP A 396 -18.57 -16.26 33.07
N ASN A 397 -17.60 -15.60 32.42
CA ASN A 397 -16.72 -14.63 33.10
C ASN A 397 -17.44 -13.34 33.51
N SER A 398 -18.53 -12.96 32.83
CA SER A 398 -19.33 -11.78 33.18
C SER A 398 -20.18 -11.96 34.41
N GLN A 399 -20.56 -13.20 34.75
CA GLN A 399 -21.30 -13.53 35.99
C GLN A 399 -20.43 -13.52 37.24
N VAL A 400 -19.11 -13.72 37.08
CA VAL A 400 -18.15 -13.73 38.22
C VAL A 400 -17.76 -12.33 38.68
N ARG A 401 -18.04 -11.28 37.89
CA ARG A 401 -17.64 -9.87 38.18
C ARG A 401 -18.80 -8.93 38.44
N ARG A 402 -19.90 -9.40 39.00
CA ARG A 402 -20.90 -8.51 39.66
C ARG A 402 -20.54 -8.43 41.14
N PRO A 403 -20.23 -7.21 41.65
CA PRO A 403 -19.97 -7.00 43.08
C PRO A 403 -21.20 -7.21 43.91
#